data_157ef49ad6e1e379c38007b539ad4579
#
_entry.id   157ef49ad6e1e379c38007b539ad4579
#
_cell.length_a   1.000
_cell.length_b   1.000
_cell.length_c   1.000
_cell.angle_alpha   90.00
_cell.angle_beta   90.00
_cell.angle_gamma   90.00
#
_symmetry.space_group_name_H-M   'P 1'
#
loop_
_entity.id
_entity.type
_entity.pdbx_description
1 polymer ?
#
loop_
_entity_poly.entity_id
_entity_poly.type
_entity_poly.pdbx_seq_one_letter_code
_entity_poly.pdbx_strand_id
1 'polypeptide(L)'
;MALKSLDIFSVHGFPVGLIQCESNFLGIANGGGVSVGSGGWSNILEKYVKAKAYCDAPFETRHEGTRKIQVPIKDEWIGDRRNGGSAAEPRSVHLLCQSATNADLPAGSLDGVFTDPPYFGNVQYAELMDFCYVWVRKMVDPENPAFQSRSTRNADELTGNVTMERGLAHFTEGMSAIFRNMAKALKPGKPLAFTYHHNRLEAYHPVMVAILDAGLTCSASIPCPAEMGASIHISGTGSSIVDTVLVCRSTGVVPRRWLAETPEQLAALIQDDLEKLKIGGLEPTRGDIRCIIYGHLARLAIWRLRAAWNKTLPVPEKLTIVAGELGQGPALESVERHLAGDVTQAPLLRYAQIREEEPFYGEQDDEISF
;
A
#
# COMPACT_ATOMS: atom_id res chain seq x y z
N MET A 1 -29.91 -2.73 11.07
CA MET A 1 -30.51 -1.42 11.36
C MET A 1 -30.18 -0.88 12.74
N ALA A 2 -30.28 -1.68 13.78
CA ALA A 2 -29.96 -1.26 15.16
C ALA A 2 -28.49 -0.82 15.33
N LEU A 3 -27.55 -1.48 14.68
CA LEU A 3 -26.11 -1.10 14.73
C LEU A 3 -25.80 0.18 13.95
N LYS A 4 -26.58 0.48 12.90
CA LYS A 4 -26.42 1.71 12.12
C LYS A 4 -26.87 2.96 12.88
N SER A 5 -27.80 2.82 13.81
CA SER A 5 -28.25 3.92 14.66
C SER A 5 -27.29 4.24 15.81
N LEU A 6 -26.37 3.34 16.14
CA LEU A 6 -25.30 3.59 17.10
C LEU A 6 -24.16 4.42 16.55
N ASP A 7 -23.96 4.37 15.24
CA ASP A 7 -23.11 5.18 14.38
C ASP A 7 -21.80 5.72 15.01
N ILE A 8 -21.22 4.88 15.88
CA ILE A 8 -19.98 5.20 16.62
C ILE A 8 -18.82 5.44 15.63
N PHE A 9 -18.89 4.80 14.47
CA PHE A 9 -17.86 4.86 13.45
C PHE A 9 -18.09 5.97 12.40
N SER A 10 -19.29 6.52 12.31
CA SER A 10 -19.56 7.63 11.38
C SER A 10 -18.87 8.93 11.79
N VAL A 11 -18.59 9.10 13.08
CA VAL A 11 -17.82 10.22 13.62
C VAL A 11 -16.43 10.31 12.99
N HIS A 12 -15.88 9.16 12.55
CA HIS A 12 -14.58 9.08 11.91
C HIS A 12 -14.65 8.95 10.38
N GLY A 13 -15.82 9.16 9.79
CA GLY A 13 -16.00 9.04 8.34
C GLY A 13 -15.99 7.59 7.82
N PHE A 14 -16.17 6.60 8.70
CA PHE A 14 -16.22 5.18 8.37
C PHE A 14 -17.60 4.54 8.63
N PRO A 15 -18.64 4.91 7.87
CA PRO A 15 -19.91 4.18 7.92
C PRO A 15 -19.77 2.74 7.38
N VAL A 16 -18.69 2.45 6.67
CA VAL A 16 -18.39 1.16 6.02
C VAL A 16 -18.33 0.01 7.02
N GLY A 17 -17.67 0.20 8.14
CA GLY A 17 -17.51 -0.86 9.14
C GLY A 17 -18.85 -1.36 9.69
N LEU A 18 -19.79 -0.46 9.93
CA LEU A 18 -21.12 -0.81 10.42
C LEU A 18 -21.99 -1.51 9.38
N ILE A 19 -21.95 -1.03 8.13
CA ILE A 19 -22.67 -1.70 7.04
C ILE A 19 -22.09 -3.09 6.76
N GLN A 20 -20.79 -3.24 6.84
CA GLN A 20 -20.14 -4.53 6.75
C GLN A 20 -20.49 -5.44 7.94
N CYS A 21 -20.52 -4.92 9.16
CA CYS A 21 -20.96 -5.68 10.31
C CYS A 21 -22.44 -6.10 10.20
N GLU A 22 -23.29 -5.20 9.77
CA GLU A 22 -24.72 -5.50 9.58
C GLU A 22 -24.95 -6.56 8.50
N SER A 23 -24.22 -6.48 7.39
CA SER A 23 -24.24 -7.51 6.34
C SER A 23 -23.47 -8.77 6.71
N ASN A 24 -22.49 -8.67 7.61
CA ASN A 24 -21.62 -9.76 8.00
C ASN A 24 -22.23 -10.67 9.06
N PHE A 25 -23.01 -10.12 10.00
CA PHE A 25 -23.57 -10.90 11.08
C PHE A 25 -24.94 -11.50 10.77
N LEU A 26 -25.72 -10.85 9.94
CA LEU A 26 -27.13 -11.23 9.76
C LEU A 26 -27.37 -12.04 8.50
N GLY A 27 -26.38 -12.58 7.81
CA GLY A 27 -26.57 -13.43 6.63
C GLY A 27 -28.03 -13.77 6.37
N ILE A 28 -28.86 -12.77 5.97
CA ILE A 28 -30.30 -12.94 5.83
C ILE A 28 -30.50 -13.79 4.58
N ALA A 29 -30.92 -15.02 4.78
CA ALA A 29 -31.51 -15.79 3.70
C ALA A 29 -32.80 -15.09 3.30
N ASN A 30 -32.82 -14.42 2.15
CA ASN A 30 -34.12 -14.09 1.54
C ASN A 30 -34.81 -15.40 1.16
N GLY A 31 -36.13 -15.41 1.10
CA GLY A 31 -36.96 -16.61 0.92
C GLY A 31 -36.63 -17.48 -0.30
N GLY A 32 -35.57 -17.24 -1.04
CA GLY A 32 -35.06 -18.04 -2.14
C GLY A 32 -33.77 -18.82 -1.81
N GLY A 33 -33.33 -18.85 -0.55
CA GLY A 33 -32.10 -19.57 -0.14
C GLY A 33 -30.77 -18.87 -0.50
N VAL A 34 -30.83 -17.63 -0.93
CA VAL A 34 -29.65 -16.84 -1.27
C VAL A 34 -29.14 -16.15 0.00
N SER A 35 -27.90 -16.45 0.40
CA SER A 35 -27.21 -15.76 1.49
C SER A 35 -26.86 -14.33 1.03
N VAL A 36 -27.44 -13.33 1.68
CA VAL A 36 -27.15 -11.92 1.41
C VAL A 36 -26.11 -11.42 2.40
N GLY A 37 -25.04 -10.83 1.89
CA GLY A 37 -23.97 -10.24 2.69
C GLY A 37 -22.61 -10.92 2.50
N SER A 38 -21.58 -10.12 2.19
CA SER A 38 -20.24 -10.62 1.86
C SER A 38 -19.49 -11.20 3.07
N GLY A 39 -19.93 -10.95 4.30
CA GLY A 39 -19.31 -11.40 5.53
C GLY A 39 -20.18 -12.28 6.42
N GLY A 40 -21.30 -12.79 5.90
CA GLY A 40 -22.09 -13.80 6.62
C GLY A 40 -21.26 -15.06 6.88
N TRP A 41 -21.61 -15.79 7.93
CA TRP A 41 -20.90 -16.99 8.39
C TRP A 41 -20.61 -17.99 7.27
N SER A 42 -21.60 -18.25 6.41
CA SER A 42 -21.43 -19.16 5.27
C SER A 42 -20.37 -18.66 4.29
N ASN A 43 -20.34 -17.36 4.00
CA ASN A 43 -19.35 -16.76 3.14
C ASN A 43 -17.93 -16.83 3.72
N ILE A 44 -17.81 -16.65 5.03
CA ILE A 44 -16.51 -16.77 5.72
C ILE A 44 -15.99 -18.21 5.64
N LEU A 45 -16.86 -19.19 5.87
CA LEU A 45 -16.50 -20.60 5.70
C LEU A 45 -16.09 -20.91 4.26
N GLU A 46 -16.84 -20.44 3.29
CA GLU A 46 -16.50 -20.65 1.87
C GLU A 46 -15.15 -20.01 1.50
N LYS A 47 -14.90 -18.77 1.95
CA LYS A 47 -13.63 -18.09 1.77
C LYS A 47 -12.47 -18.84 2.44
N TYR A 48 -12.70 -19.33 3.65
CA TYR A 48 -11.72 -20.14 4.38
C TYR A 48 -11.37 -21.42 3.61
N VAL A 49 -12.39 -22.16 3.14
CA VAL A 49 -12.19 -23.39 2.35
C VAL A 49 -11.42 -23.09 1.07
N LYS A 50 -11.78 -22.02 0.35
CA LYS A 50 -11.05 -21.57 -0.85
C LYS A 50 -9.59 -21.21 -0.54
N ALA A 51 -9.35 -20.49 0.56
CA ALA A 51 -7.99 -20.14 0.98
C ALA A 51 -7.16 -21.40 1.32
N LYS A 52 -7.74 -22.37 2.01
CA LYS A 52 -7.06 -23.65 2.29
C LYS A 52 -6.79 -24.45 1.01
N ALA A 53 -7.74 -24.52 0.10
CA ALA A 53 -7.56 -25.16 -1.20
C ALA A 53 -6.45 -24.48 -2.02
N TYR A 54 -6.33 -23.15 -1.95
CA TYR A 54 -5.22 -22.42 -2.56
C TYR A 54 -3.86 -22.80 -1.94
N CYS A 55 -3.80 -22.97 -0.61
CA CYS A 55 -2.56 -23.43 0.05
C CYS A 55 -2.15 -24.84 -0.42
N ASP A 56 -3.11 -25.72 -0.72
CA ASP A 56 -2.84 -27.08 -1.20
C ASP A 56 -2.44 -27.12 -2.68
N ALA A 57 -2.97 -26.20 -3.50
CA ALA A 57 -2.73 -26.10 -4.93
C ALA A 57 -2.57 -24.64 -5.38
N PRO A 58 -1.48 -23.97 -5.00
CA PRO A 58 -1.28 -22.55 -5.29
C PRO A 58 -1.11 -22.29 -6.78
N PHE A 59 -1.58 -21.09 -7.20
CA PHE A 59 -1.47 -20.65 -8.58
C PHE A 59 -1.27 -19.14 -8.66
N GLU A 60 -0.70 -18.69 -9.75
CA GLU A 60 -0.68 -17.28 -10.14
C GLU A 60 -1.77 -17.00 -11.17
N THR A 61 -2.30 -15.79 -11.17
CA THR A 61 -3.22 -15.34 -12.21
C THR A 61 -2.43 -14.55 -13.26
N ARG A 62 -2.38 -15.08 -14.48
CA ARG A 62 -1.81 -14.38 -15.64
C ARG A 62 -2.94 -13.78 -16.47
N HIS A 63 -2.74 -12.58 -16.97
CA HIS A 63 -3.63 -11.96 -17.94
C HIS A 63 -3.09 -12.18 -19.36
N GLU A 64 -3.91 -12.73 -20.22
CA GLU A 64 -3.67 -12.80 -21.66
C GLU A 64 -4.77 -12.01 -22.38
N GLY A 65 -4.50 -10.76 -22.66
CA GLY A 65 -5.53 -9.80 -23.06
C GLY A 65 -6.59 -9.65 -21.96
N THR A 66 -7.85 -9.89 -22.27
CA THR A 66 -8.98 -9.85 -21.31
C THR A 66 -9.17 -11.15 -20.53
N ARG A 67 -8.49 -12.22 -20.90
CA ARG A 67 -8.65 -13.55 -20.30
C ARG A 67 -7.73 -13.73 -19.09
N LYS A 68 -8.29 -14.16 -17.96
CA LYS A 68 -7.54 -14.59 -16.78
C LYS A 68 -7.22 -16.08 -16.89
N ILE A 69 -5.95 -16.44 -16.76
CA ILE A 69 -5.47 -17.82 -16.78
C ILE A 69 -4.81 -18.09 -15.43
N GLN A 70 -5.19 -19.22 -14.81
CA GLN A 70 -4.51 -19.72 -13.61
C GLN A 70 -3.30 -20.55 -14.04
N VAL A 71 -2.12 -20.14 -13.56
CA VAL A 71 -0.86 -20.86 -13.78
C VAL A 71 -0.46 -21.53 -12.46
N PRO A 72 -0.52 -22.87 -12.36
CA PRO A 72 -0.13 -23.55 -11.14
C PRO A 72 1.32 -23.26 -10.75
N ILE A 73 1.55 -22.95 -9.49
CA ILE A 73 2.89 -22.87 -8.90
C ILE A 73 3.34 -24.29 -8.60
N LYS A 74 4.40 -24.73 -9.24
CA LYS A 74 4.96 -26.07 -9.08
C LYS A 74 6.35 -25.99 -8.48
N ASP A 75 6.73 -27.03 -7.73
CA ASP A 75 8.08 -27.21 -7.17
C ASP A 75 8.50 -26.09 -6.17
N GLU A 76 7.56 -25.25 -5.75
CA GLU A 76 7.74 -24.31 -4.67
C GLU A 76 6.93 -24.72 -3.44
N TRP A 77 7.58 -24.68 -2.28
CA TRP A 77 6.92 -24.96 -1.01
C TRP A 77 6.32 -23.66 -0.45
N ILE A 78 4.99 -23.65 -0.31
CA ILE A 78 4.24 -22.54 0.33
C ILE A 78 3.50 -23.12 1.53
N GLY A 79 3.90 -22.75 2.74
CA GLY A 79 3.26 -23.19 3.97
C GLY A 79 4.03 -24.22 4.79
N ASP A 80 3.33 -24.96 5.66
CA ASP A 80 3.94 -25.95 6.55
C ASP A 80 4.10 -27.35 5.89
N ARG A 81 4.90 -28.20 6.53
CA ARG A 81 5.34 -29.50 5.99
C ARG A 81 4.27 -30.59 5.84
N ARG A 82 3.02 -30.36 6.12
CA ARG A 82 2.04 -31.44 6.32
C ARG A 82 1.69 -32.24 5.05
N ASN A 83 1.98 -31.73 3.88
CA ASN A 83 1.54 -32.33 2.62
C ASN A 83 2.61 -33.04 1.80
N GLY A 84 3.69 -33.50 2.42
CA GLY A 84 4.60 -34.50 1.82
C GLY A 84 5.45 -34.03 0.63
N GLY A 85 5.55 -32.74 0.38
CA GLY A 85 6.45 -32.19 -0.63
C GLY A 85 7.92 -32.34 -0.20
N SER A 86 8.76 -32.87 -1.09
CA SER A 86 10.20 -32.95 -0.93
C SER A 86 10.84 -31.57 -1.11
N ALA A 87 10.69 -30.68 -0.14
CA ALA A 87 11.50 -29.46 -0.12
C ALA A 87 12.87 -29.79 0.47
N ALA A 88 13.92 -29.44 -0.23
CA ALA A 88 15.31 -29.70 0.17
C ALA A 88 15.68 -29.01 1.50
N GLU A 89 14.99 -27.91 1.86
CA GLU A 89 15.21 -27.17 3.10
C GLU A 89 13.87 -26.72 3.72
N PRO A 90 13.66 -26.93 5.01
CA PRO A 90 12.46 -26.44 5.70
C PRO A 90 12.48 -24.90 5.81
N ARG A 91 11.48 -24.25 5.26
CA ARG A 91 11.26 -22.82 5.49
C ARG A 91 10.66 -22.62 6.89
N SER A 92 11.27 -21.77 7.70
CA SER A 92 10.74 -21.41 9.00
C SER A 92 9.86 -20.16 8.90
N VAL A 93 8.73 -20.15 9.63
CA VAL A 93 7.86 -18.99 9.75
C VAL A 93 7.91 -18.54 11.21
N HIS A 94 8.25 -17.28 11.42
CA HIS A 94 8.23 -16.64 12.74
C HIS A 94 7.09 -15.62 12.77
N LEU A 95 6.10 -15.87 13.62
CA LEU A 95 4.98 -14.97 13.82
C LEU A 95 5.24 -14.14 15.08
N LEU A 96 5.30 -12.82 14.92
CA LEU A 96 5.58 -11.87 16.00
C LEU A 96 4.41 -10.88 16.10
N CYS A 97 3.93 -10.66 17.33
CA CYS A 97 2.95 -9.62 17.66
C CYS A 97 3.64 -8.58 18.56
N GLN A 98 4.20 -7.56 17.95
CA GLN A 98 4.91 -6.49 18.66
C GLN A 98 4.92 -5.19 17.85
N SER A 99 5.28 -4.08 18.51
CA SER A 99 5.51 -2.81 17.82
C SER A 99 6.68 -2.94 16.83
N ALA A 100 6.48 -2.54 15.59
CA ALA A 100 7.53 -2.55 14.57
C ALA A 100 8.67 -1.56 14.88
N THR A 101 8.44 -0.56 15.74
CA THR A 101 9.49 0.35 16.21
C THR A 101 10.53 -0.36 17.07
N ASN A 102 10.12 -1.40 17.78
CA ASN A 102 10.93 -2.14 18.76
C ASN A 102 11.25 -3.57 18.29
N ALA A 103 10.94 -3.93 17.05
CA ALA A 103 11.25 -5.26 16.52
C ALA A 103 12.76 -5.50 16.54
N ASP A 104 13.18 -6.56 17.22
CA ASP A 104 14.59 -6.98 17.26
C ASP A 104 14.90 -7.79 16.01
N LEU A 105 15.39 -7.11 15.00
CA LEU A 105 15.77 -7.68 13.71
C LEU A 105 17.30 -7.64 13.57
N PRO A 106 17.96 -8.78 13.39
CA PRO A 106 19.41 -8.81 13.20
C PRO A 106 19.86 -7.99 11.98
N ALA A 107 20.91 -7.22 12.13
CA ALA A 107 21.42 -6.37 11.06
C ALA A 107 21.84 -7.22 9.84
N GLY A 108 21.45 -6.79 8.65
CA GLY A 108 21.81 -7.45 7.38
C GLY A 108 21.27 -8.88 7.23
N SER A 109 20.20 -9.24 7.93
CA SER A 109 19.61 -10.58 7.91
C SER A 109 18.54 -10.77 6.83
N LEU A 110 17.89 -9.68 6.39
CA LEU A 110 16.72 -9.75 5.52
C LEU A 110 17.07 -9.54 4.04
N ASP A 111 16.46 -10.34 3.18
CA ASP A 111 16.53 -10.20 1.73
C ASP A 111 15.43 -9.29 1.15
N GLY A 112 14.45 -8.91 1.94
CA GLY A 112 13.38 -7.99 1.58
C GLY A 112 12.50 -7.66 2.78
N VAL A 113 11.92 -6.47 2.75
CA VAL A 113 10.85 -6.04 3.67
C VAL A 113 9.67 -5.63 2.82
N PHE A 114 8.51 -6.20 3.12
CA PHE A 114 7.24 -5.88 2.49
C PHE A 114 6.25 -5.51 3.59
N THR A 115 5.65 -4.33 3.51
CA THR A 115 4.76 -3.85 4.56
C THR A 115 3.63 -3.00 3.98
N ASP A 116 2.52 -2.97 4.71
CA ASP A 116 1.42 -2.03 4.54
C ASP A 116 1.37 -1.17 5.81
N PRO A 117 2.06 -0.02 5.83
CA PRO A 117 2.14 0.82 7.01
C PRO A 117 0.83 1.58 7.24
N PRO A 118 0.58 2.11 8.44
CA PRO A 118 -0.58 2.95 8.66
C PRO A 118 -0.56 4.19 7.77
N TYR A 119 -1.74 4.60 7.27
CA TYR A 119 -1.91 5.80 6.45
C TYR A 119 -2.34 6.97 7.34
N PHE A 120 -1.60 8.07 7.26
CA PHE A 120 -1.80 9.22 8.14
C PHE A 120 -3.25 9.71 8.14
N GLY A 121 -3.93 9.63 9.29
CA GLY A 121 -5.26 10.17 9.49
C GLY A 121 -6.41 9.44 8.76
N ASN A 122 -6.12 8.35 8.04
CA ASN A 122 -7.15 7.62 7.30
C ASN A 122 -7.93 6.65 8.20
N VAL A 123 -7.27 5.96 9.10
CA VAL A 123 -7.87 4.89 9.91
C VAL A 123 -7.48 5.05 11.38
N GLN A 124 -8.45 4.88 12.27
CA GLN A 124 -8.26 4.75 13.72
C GLN A 124 -8.33 3.24 14.04
N TYR A 125 -7.20 2.56 13.93
CA TYR A 125 -7.12 1.09 13.96
C TYR A 125 -7.62 0.51 15.28
N ALA A 126 -7.23 1.10 16.40
CA ALA A 126 -7.65 0.63 17.72
C ALA A 126 -9.17 0.72 17.91
N GLU A 127 -9.81 1.76 17.39
CA GLU A 127 -11.27 1.92 17.51
C GLU A 127 -12.02 0.86 16.69
N LEU A 128 -11.51 0.52 15.51
CA LEU A 128 -12.07 -0.55 14.68
C LEU A 128 -11.82 -1.92 15.31
N MET A 129 -10.63 -2.14 15.84
CA MET A 129 -10.25 -3.42 16.44
C MET A 129 -10.96 -3.68 17.76
N ASP A 130 -11.28 -2.67 18.54
CA ASP A 130 -12.02 -2.83 19.79
C ASP A 130 -13.36 -3.55 19.59
N PHE A 131 -14.01 -3.34 18.47
CA PHE A 131 -15.22 -4.08 18.13
C PHE A 131 -14.99 -5.60 18.06
N CYS A 132 -13.96 -6.04 17.36
CA CYS A 132 -13.60 -7.46 17.27
C CYS A 132 -12.99 -7.98 18.58
N TYR A 133 -12.18 -7.17 19.23
CA TYR A 133 -11.45 -7.50 20.43
C TYR A 133 -12.37 -7.93 21.59
N VAL A 134 -13.49 -7.25 21.79
CA VAL A 134 -14.49 -7.57 22.82
C VAL A 134 -15.00 -9.02 22.73
N TRP A 135 -15.12 -9.52 21.51
CA TRP A 135 -15.58 -10.90 21.24
C TRP A 135 -14.43 -11.89 21.34
N VAL A 136 -13.30 -11.61 20.70
CA VAL A 136 -12.16 -12.51 20.64
C VAL A 136 -11.58 -12.79 22.03
N ARG A 137 -11.46 -11.76 22.89
CA ARG A 137 -10.94 -11.94 24.25
C ARG A 137 -11.79 -12.88 25.12
N LYS A 138 -13.05 -13.15 24.77
CA LYS A 138 -13.90 -14.12 25.46
C LYS A 138 -13.68 -15.56 24.98
N MET A 139 -13.01 -15.72 23.84
CA MET A 139 -12.76 -17.03 23.22
C MET A 139 -11.34 -17.54 23.46
N VAL A 140 -10.44 -16.65 23.88
CA VAL A 140 -9.04 -17.00 24.17
C VAL A 140 -8.86 -17.29 25.66
N ASP A 141 -7.72 -17.88 26.00
CA ASP A 141 -7.32 -18.11 27.37
C ASP A 141 -7.37 -16.80 28.18
N PRO A 142 -8.12 -16.76 29.31
CA PRO A 142 -8.20 -15.58 30.16
C PRO A 142 -6.86 -15.09 30.69
N GLU A 143 -5.87 -15.97 30.82
CA GLU A 143 -4.53 -15.63 31.28
C GLU A 143 -3.60 -15.12 30.18
N ASN A 144 -4.05 -15.10 28.93
CA ASN A 144 -3.23 -14.61 27.82
C ASN A 144 -2.95 -13.11 27.95
N PRO A 145 -1.66 -12.71 28.12
CA PRO A 145 -1.30 -11.31 28.39
C PRO A 145 -1.76 -10.33 27.30
N ALA A 146 -1.87 -10.78 26.05
CA ALA A 146 -2.32 -9.95 24.93
C ALA A 146 -3.79 -9.52 25.05
N PHE A 147 -4.59 -10.18 25.88
CA PHE A 147 -6.03 -9.94 26.05
C PHE A 147 -6.42 -9.43 27.45
N GLN A 148 -5.46 -8.99 28.26
CA GLN A 148 -5.72 -8.43 29.60
C GLN A 148 -6.26 -7.00 29.54
N SER A 149 -5.87 -6.20 28.56
CA SER A 149 -6.35 -4.83 28.39
C SER A 149 -7.86 -4.79 28.15
N ARG A 150 -8.52 -3.70 28.54
CA ARG A 150 -9.93 -3.46 28.23
C ARG A 150 -10.16 -2.98 26.80
N SER A 151 -9.13 -2.44 26.14
CA SER A 151 -9.15 -1.84 24.82
C SER A 151 -7.85 -2.14 24.09
N THR A 152 -7.88 -2.15 22.78
CA THR A 152 -6.70 -2.26 21.93
C THR A 152 -5.95 -0.92 21.77
N ARG A 153 -6.47 0.17 22.35
CA ARG A 153 -5.81 1.48 22.31
C ARG A 153 -4.44 1.42 22.94
N ASN A 154 -3.45 1.88 22.20
CA ASN A 154 -2.05 1.87 22.59
C ASN A 154 -1.40 3.22 22.27
N ALA A 155 -0.50 3.68 23.14
CA ALA A 155 0.28 4.90 22.92
C ALA A 155 1.19 4.81 21.69
N ASP A 156 1.64 3.59 21.35
CA ASP A 156 2.54 3.32 20.23
C ASP A 156 1.80 3.25 18.88
N GLU A 157 0.48 3.35 18.86
CA GLU A 157 -0.29 3.34 17.62
C GLU A 157 0.05 4.57 16.77
N LEU A 158 0.52 4.32 15.55
CA LEU A 158 0.82 5.37 14.58
C LEU A 158 -0.43 5.68 13.74
N THR A 159 -1.08 6.78 14.07
CA THR A 159 -2.22 7.31 13.32
C THR A 159 -2.25 8.83 13.46
N GLY A 160 -2.87 9.51 12.52
CA GLY A 160 -3.17 10.94 12.67
C GLY A 160 -4.42 11.11 13.52
N ASN A 161 -4.28 11.66 14.73
CA ASN A 161 -5.39 11.93 15.62
C ASN A 161 -5.11 13.19 16.43
N VAL A 162 -5.72 14.31 16.01
CA VAL A 162 -5.50 15.63 16.63
C VAL A 162 -5.98 15.67 18.08
N THR A 163 -7.05 14.94 18.41
CA THR A 163 -7.61 14.91 19.79
C THR A 163 -6.72 14.17 20.77
N MET A 164 -5.81 13.33 20.27
CA MET A 164 -4.82 12.59 21.04
C MET A 164 -3.41 13.18 20.91
N GLU A 165 -3.29 14.41 20.40
CA GLU A 165 -2.01 15.10 20.12
C GLU A 165 -1.09 14.34 19.16
N ARG A 166 -1.64 13.43 18.35
CA ARG A 166 -0.93 12.62 17.37
C ARG A 166 -0.95 13.30 16.00
N GLY A 167 -0.20 14.38 15.89
CA GLY A 167 -0.04 15.13 14.65
C GLY A 167 1.00 14.54 13.71
N LEU A 168 1.30 15.30 12.67
CA LEU A 168 2.24 14.91 11.62
C LEU A 168 3.65 14.60 12.15
N ALA A 169 4.12 15.35 13.16
CA ALA A 169 5.43 15.12 13.77
C ALA A 169 5.52 13.76 14.47
N HIS A 170 4.54 13.43 15.31
CA HIS A 170 4.46 12.13 15.98
C HIS A 170 4.46 10.97 14.97
N PHE A 171 3.64 11.08 13.93
CA PHE A 171 3.57 10.07 12.87
C PHE A 171 4.92 9.93 12.14
N THR A 172 5.58 11.06 11.85
CA THR A 172 6.89 11.07 11.18
C THR A 172 7.98 10.41 12.03
N GLU A 173 8.01 10.70 13.33
CA GLU A 173 8.98 10.08 14.27
C GLU A 173 8.84 8.57 14.32
N GLY A 174 7.59 8.09 14.45
CA GLY A 174 7.32 6.66 14.49
C GLY A 174 7.66 5.96 13.17
N MET A 175 7.25 6.51 12.04
CA MET A 175 7.59 5.97 10.72
C MET A 175 9.10 5.95 10.48
N SER A 176 9.82 7.01 10.87
CA SER A 176 11.29 7.07 10.77
C SER A 176 11.95 6.01 11.65
N ALA A 177 11.44 5.75 12.86
CA ALA A 177 11.96 4.71 13.74
C ALA A 177 11.78 3.31 13.13
N ILE A 178 10.59 3.00 12.60
CA ILE A 178 10.28 1.74 11.93
C ILE A 178 11.18 1.54 10.71
N PHE A 179 11.28 2.53 9.82
CA PHE A 179 12.04 2.38 8.57
C PHE A 179 13.54 2.27 8.82
N ARG A 180 14.09 2.99 9.82
CA ARG A 180 15.49 2.81 10.24
C ARG A 180 15.76 1.40 10.76
N ASN A 181 14.84 0.84 11.55
CA ASN A 181 14.95 -0.52 12.06
C ASN A 181 14.93 -1.55 10.93
N MET A 182 13.99 -1.43 10.01
CA MET A 182 13.88 -2.29 8.82
C MET A 182 15.09 -2.15 7.89
N ALA A 183 15.55 -0.92 7.62
CA ALA A 183 16.71 -0.69 6.77
C ALA A 183 18.00 -1.25 7.36
N LYS A 184 18.19 -1.19 8.69
CA LYS A 184 19.30 -1.84 9.39
C LYS A 184 19.31 -3.35 9.21
N ALA A 185 18.12 -3.97 9.20
CA ALA A 185 17.99 -5.41 9.05
C ALA A 185 18.15 -5.89 7.58
N LEU A 186 17.93 -5.01 6.61
CA LEU A 186 18.09 -5.34 5.19
C LEU A 186 19.56 -5.50 4.80
N LYS A 187 19.83 -6.49 3.96
CA LYS A 187 21.09 -6.58 3.22
C LYS A 187 21.22 -5.41 2.23
N PRO A 188 22.44 -4.95 1.92
CA PRO A 188 22.63 -3.85 0.97
C PRO A 188 21.92 -4.10 -0.38
N GLY A 189 21.27 -3.07 -0.91
CA GLY A 189 20.56 -3.11 -2.18
C GLY A 189 19.24 -3.93 -2.20
N LYS A 190 18.91 -4.60 -1.10
CA LYS A 190 17.65 -5.34 -0.99
C LYS A 190 16.45 -4.39 -0.77
N PRO A 191 15.25 -4.75 -1.25
CA PRO A 191 14.10 -3.86 -1.25
C PRO A 191 13.42 -3.74 0.11
N LEU A 192 13.05 -2.51 0.47
CA LEU A 192 11.95 -2.20 1.34
C LEU A 192 10.82 -1.70 0.44
N ALA A 193 9.75 -2.48 0.30
CA ALA A 193 8.59 -2.13 -0.50
C ALA A 193 7.35 -2.02 0.38
N PHE A 194 6.55 -0.99 0.16
CA PHE A 194 5.34 -0.77 0.95
C PHE A 194 4.27 -0.06 0.14
N THR A 195 3.01 -0.31 0.49
CA THR A 195 1.86 0.40 -0.05
C THR A 195 1.67 1.72 0.68
N TYR A 196 1.25 2.75 -0.03
CA TYR A 196 0.83 4.00 0.58
C TYR A 196 -0.17 4.74 -0.31
N HIS A 197 -1.20 5.26 0.32
CA HIS A 197 -2.26 6.00 -0.34
C HIS A 197 -2.75 7.15 0.53
N HIS A 198 -2.84 8.34 -0.04
CA HIS A 198 -3.52 9.46 0.58
C HIS A 198 -3.96 10.48 -0.46
N ASN A 199 -5.10 11.14 -0.25
CA ASN A 199 -5.66 12.14 -1.16
C ASN A 199 -5.05 13.54 -1.01
N ARG A 200 -4.10 13.73 -0.08
CA ARG A 200 -3.37 14.98 0.16
C ARG A 200 -1.87 14.75 0.13
N LEU A 201 -1.16 15.62 -0.56
CA LEU A 201 0.30 15.52 -0.73
C LEU A 201 1.05 15.63 0.60
N GLU A 202 0.54 16.44 1.54
CA GLU A 202 1.17 16.66 2.85
C GLU A 202 1.30 15.35 3.65
N ALA A 203 0.41 14.39 3.44
CA ALA A 203 0.49 13.09 4.10
C ALA A 203 1.66 12.22 3.61
N TYR A 204 2.26 12.54 2.46
CA TYR A 204 3.48 11.89 1.97
C TYR A 204 4.76 12.44 2.61
N HIS A 205 4.73 13.66 3.20
CA HIS A 205 5.91 14.24 3.84
C HIS A 205 6.52 13.32 4.92
N PRO A 206 5.74 12.76 5.87
CA PRO A 206 6.26 11.79 6.84
C PRO A 206 6.95 10.59 6.22
N VAL A 207 6.37 10.06 5.16
CA VAL A 207 6.89 8.89 4.44
C VAL A 207 8.24 9.22 3.79
N MET A 208 8.34 10.39 3.14
CA MET A 208 9.60 10.85 2.55
C MET A 208 10.68 11.05 3.61
N VAL A 209 10.35 11.67 4.74
CA VAL A 209 11.29 11.83 5.87
C VAL A 209 11.74 10.46 6.38
N ALA A 210 10.83 9.51 6.56
CA ALA A 210 11.15 8.17 7.05
C ALA A 210 12.11 7.41 6.11
N ILE A 211 11.90 7.50 4.80
CA ILE A 211 12.78 6.89 3.78
C ILE A 211 14.19 7.52 3.86
N LEU A 212 14.27 8.85 3.89
CA LEU A 212 15.53 9.58 3.95
C LEU A 212 16.27 9.34 5.28
N ASP A 213 15.58 9.33 6.41
CA ASP A 213 16.13 9.01 7.73
C ASP A 213 16.69 7.60 7.80
N ALA A 214 16.06 6.66 7.10
CA ALA A 214 16.55 5.29 6.97
C ALA A 214 17.79 5.18 6.04
N GLY A 215 18.15 6.22 5.32
CA GLY A 215 19.24 6.19 4.34
C GLY A 215 18.87 5.43 3.07
N LEU A 216 17.58 5.40 2.75
CA LEU A 216 17.04 4.74 1.56
C LEU A 216 16.74 5.77 0.48
N THR A 217 16.70 5.29 -0.76
CA THR A 217 16.24 6.03 -1.93
C THR A 217 15.08 5.28 -2.55
N CYS A 218 14.03 5.99 -2.95
CA CYS A 218 12.90 5.40 -3.63
C CYS A 218 13.27 5.10 -5.09
N SER A 219 13.48 3.83 -5.42
CA SER A 219 13.87 3.37 -6.75
C SER A 219 12.71 3.16 -7.70
N ALA A 220 11.49 2.94 -7.19
CA ALA A 220 10.29 2.83 -7.99
C ALA A 220 9.05 3.33 -7.24
N SER A 221 8.10 3.84 -8.01
CA SER A 221 6.75 4.18 -7.58
C SER A 221 5.79 3.51 -8.56
N ILE A 222 5.05 2.51 -8.11
CA ILE A 222 4.26 1.62 -8.97
C ILE A 222 2.81 1.67 -8.50
N PRO A 223 1.87 2.14 -9.32
CA PRO A 223 0.46 2.07 -8.97
C PRO A 223 -0.03 0.62 -9.02
N CYS A 224 -0.84 0.24 -8.05
CA CYS A 224 -1.47 -1.07 -8.00
C CYS A 224 -2.93 -0.96 -7.55
N PRO A 225 -3.81 -1.89 -7.95
CA PRO A 225 -5.17 -1.92 -7.43
C PRO A 225 -5.18 -2.05 -5.90
N ALA A 226 -5.93 -1.17 -5.22
CA ALA A 226 -6.12 -1.24 -3.78
C ALA A 226 -7.10 -2.34 -3.39
N GLU A 227 -7.00 -2.84 -2.16
CA GLU A 227 -7.90 -3.90 -1.63
C GLU A 227 -9.37 -3.46 -1.60
N MET A 228 -9.62 -2.18 -1.37
CA MET A 228 -10.95 -1.61 -1.19
C MET A 228 -11.67 -1.25 -2.49
N GLY A 229 -11.10 -1.54 -3.65
CA GLY A 229 -11.68 -1.18 -4.97
C GLY A 229 -13.10 -1.70 -5.21
N ALA A 230 -13.52 -2.75 -4.52
CA ALA A 230 -14.88 -3.29 -4.56
C ALA A 230 -15.84 -2.69 -3.51
N SER A 231 -15.37 -1.74 -2.68
CA SER A 231 -16.20 -1.11 -1.66
C SER A 231 -17.26 -0.21 -2.30
N ILE A 232 -18.52 -0.43 -1.95
CA ILE A 232 -19.65 0.41 -2.37
C ILE A 232 -19.55 1.87 -1.92
N HIS A 233 -18.72 2.17 -0.93
CA HIS A 233 -18.49 3.51 -0.40
C HIS A 233 -17.41 4.27 -1.16
N ILE A 234 -16.57 3.56 -1.89
CA ILE A 234 -15.52 4.12 -2.74
C ILE A 234 -16.01 4.20 -4.19
N SER A 235 -16.76 3.18 -4.62
CA SER A 235 -17.32 3.13 -5.97
C SER A 235 -18.27 4.30 -6.24
N GLY A 236 -17.97 5.11 -7.23
CA GLY A 236 -18.78 6.26 -7.64
C GLY A 236 -18.58 7.55 -6.85
N THR A 237 -17.73 7.58 -5.82
CA THR A 237 -17.44 8.80 -5.03
C THR A 237 -16.27 9.61 -5.58
N GLY A 238 -15.56 9.11 -6.58
CA GLY A 238 -14.31 9.70 -7.09
C GLY A 238 -13.10 9.49 -6.18
N SER A 239 -13.26 8.68 -5.11
CA SER A 239 -12.15 8.25 -4.27
C SER A 239 -11.21 7.33 -5.04
N SER A 240 -9.94 7.32 -4.66
CA SER A 240 -8.97 6.43 -5.30
C SER A 240 -9.21 4.96 -4.93
N ILE A 241 -9.06 4.11 -5.94
CA ILE A 241 -9.05 2.64 -5.85
C ILE A 241 -7.66 2.08 -6.19
N VAL A 242 -6.67 2.95 -6.28
CA VAL A 242 -5.27 2.62 -6.57
C VAL A 242 -4.41 3.03 -5.39
N ASP A 243 -3.61 2.10 -4.91
CA ASP A 243 -2.49 2.35 -4.00
C ASP A 243 -1.21 2.55 -4.79
N THR A 244 -0.20 3.13 -4.15
CA THR A 244 1.14 3.23 -4.70
C THR A 244 2.08 2.31 -3.94
N VAL A 245 2.73 1.38 -4.63
CA VAL A 245 3.84 0.61 -4.10
C VAL A 245 5.12 1.42 -4.27
N LEU A 246 5.69 1.87 -3.16
CA LEU A 246 6.98 2.54 -3.13
C LEU A 246 8.07 1.50 -2.84
N VAL A 247 9.06 1.39 -3.73
CA VAL A 247 10.18 0.46 -3.59
C VAL A 247 11.44 1.26 -3.26
N CYS A 248 12.02 1.01 -2.09
CA CYS A 248 13.16 1.74 -1.57
C CYS A 248 14.37 0.83 -1.37
N ARG A 249 15.57 1.34 -1.60
CA ARG A 249 16.83 0.62 -1.47
C ARG A 249 17.92 1.52 -0.92
N SER A 250 18.94 0.93 -0.27
CA SER A 250 20.13 1.67 0.18
C SER A 250 21.12 1.95 -0.97
N THR A 251 21.15 1.05 -1.96
CA THR A 251 21.96 1.16 -3.17
C THR A 251 21.19 0.58 -4.35
N GLY A 252 21.47 1.03 -5.55
CA GLY A 252 20.80 0.51 -6.74
C GLY A 252 20.97 1.43 -7.95
N VAL A 253 20.17 1.19 -8.96
CA VAL A 253 20.11 1.98 -10.19
C VAL A 253 18.68 2.42 -10.46
N VAL A 254 18.51 3.55 -11.11
CA VAL A 254 17.21 4.01 -11.65
C VAL A 254 17.39 4.45 -13.10
N PRO A 255 16.42 4.17 -13.98
CA PRO A 255 16.42 4.70 -15.33
C PRO A 255 16.41 6.23 -15.31
N ARG A 256 17.26 6.87 -16.13
CA ARG A 256 17.37 8.34 -16.18
C ARG A 256 16.02 8.99 -16.46
N ARG A 257 15.20 8.40 -17.33
CA ARG A 257 13.83 8.90 -17.63
C ARG A 257 12.94 9.03 -16.39
N TRP A 258 13.20 8.28 -15.33
CA TRP A 258 12.44 8.37 -14.07
C TRP A 258 12.80 9.60 -13.23
N LEU A 259 13.84 10.33 -13.61
CA LEU A 259 14.26 11.57 -12.98
C LEU A 259 13.67 12.77 -13.73
N ALA A 260 12.34 12.72 -13.90
CA ALA A 260 11.60 13.79 -14.57
C ALA A 260 11.85 15.16 -13.92
N GLU A 261 12.36 16.11 -14.70
CA GLU A 261 12.68 17.45 -14.19
C GLU A 261 11.58 18.45 -14.54
N THR A 262 10.78 18.13 -15.56
CA THR A 262 9.71 19.02 -16.06
C THR A 262 8.32 18.38 -15.88
N PRO A 263 7.26 19.21 -15.83
CA PRO A 263 5.88 18.69 -15.76
C PRO A 263 5.53 17.75 -16.94
N GLU A 264 6.06 18.01 -18.13
CA GLU A 264 5.83 17.18 -19.32
C GLU A 264 6.46 15.80 -19.17
N GLN A 265 7.69 15.73 -18.68
CA GLN A 265 8.38 14.46 -18.43
C GLN A 265 7.68 13.65 -17.35
N LEU A 266 7.20 14.31 -16.30
CA LEU A 266 6.44 13.66 -15.25
C LEU A 266 5.09 13.15 -15.76
N ALA A 267 4.40 13.95 -16.57
CA ALA A 267 3.14 13.54 -17.21
C ALA A 267 3.31 12.32 -18.11
N ALA A 268 4.43 12.23 -18.84
CA ALA A 268 4.72 11.07 -19.69
C ALA A 268 4.90 9.77 -18.86
N LEU A 269 5.58 9.83 -17.69
CA LEU A 269 5.70 8.69 -16.78
C LEU A 269 4.34 8.26 -16.24
N ILE A 270 3.52 9.23 -15.85
CA ILE A 270 2.17 8.95 -15.32
C ILE A 270 1.29 8.35 -16.39
N GLN A 271 1.40 8.84 -17.63
CA GLN A 271 0.65 8.30 -18.77
C GLN A 271 0.99 6.81 -19.01
N ASP A 272 2.27 6.45 -18.95
CA ASP A 272 2.71 5.05 -19.06
C ASP A 272 2.10 4.16 -17.94
N ASP A 273 2.05 4.66 -16.71
CA ASP A 273 1.41 3.96 -15.59
C ASP A 273 -0.12 3.83 -15.79
N LEU A 274 -0.79 4.87 -16.28
CA LEU A 274 -2.23 4.85 -16.56
C LEU A 274 -2.57 3.85 -17.69
N GLU A 275 -1.73 3.78 -18.71
CA GLU A 275 -1.88 2.80 -19.79
C GLU A 275 -1.74 1.37 -19.28
N LYS A 276 -0.76 1.09 -18.41
CA LYS A 276 -0.59 -0.24 -17.79
C LYS A 276 -1.80 -0.64 -16.94
N LEU A 277 -2.35 0.30 -16.16
CA LEU A 277 -3.56 0.05 -15.38
C LEU A 277 -4.76 -0.29 -16.28
N LYS A 278 -4.94 0.44 -17.38
CA LYS A 278 -5.99 0.17 -18.38
C LYS A 278 -5.82 -1.18 -19.06
N ILE A 279 -4.58 -1.54 -19.45
CA ILE A 279 -4.28 -2.87 -19.98
C ILE A 279 -4.64 -3.96 -18.96
N GLY A 280 -4.41 -3.70 -17.66
CA GLY A 280 -4.84 -4.56 -16.57
C GLY A 280 -6.35 -4.60 -16.31
N GLY A 281 -7.14 -3.81 -17.06
CA GLY A 281 -8.61 -3.74 -16.95
C GLY A 281 -9.11 -2.82 -15.85
N LEU A 282 -8.28 -1.87 -15.39
CA LEU A 282 -8.66 -0.88 -14.39
C LEU A 282 -8.81 0.49 -15.08
N GLU A 283 -9.95 1.14 -14.87
CA GLU A 283 -10.20 2.51 -15.33
C GLU A 283 -9.89 3.49 -14.20
N PRO A 284 -8.76 4.21 -14.25
CA PRO A 284 -8.34 5.11 -13.19
C PRO A 284 -9.31 6.29 -13.03
N THR A 285 -9.64 6.59 -11.77
CA THR A 285 -10.40 7.78 -11.39
C THR A 285 -9.49 9.01 -11.30
N ARG A 286 -10.08 10.20 -11.16
CA ARG A 286 -9.31 11.43 -10.88
C ARG A 286 -8.50 11.33 -9.58
N GLY A 287 -9.05 10.64 -8.56
CA GLY A 287 -8.36 10.37 -7.31
C GLY A 287 -7.13 9.48 -7.51
N ASP A 288 -7.25 8.46 -8.36
CA ASP A 288 -6.14 7.56 -8.71
C ASP A 288 -5.00 8.30 -9.39
N ILE A 289 -5.32 9.14 -10.37
CA ILE A 289 -4.32 9.97 -11.07
C ILE A 289 -3.54 10.82 -10.08
N ARG A 290 -4.20 11.45 -9.11
CA ARG A 290 -3.53 12.24 -8.07
C ARG A 290 -2.61 11.40 -7.20
N CYS A 291 -3.03 10.21 -6.78
CA CYS A 291 -2.20 9.31 -5.99
C CYS A 291 -0.93 8.89 -6.76
N ILE A 292 -1.05 8.60 -8.05
CA ILE A 292 0.08 8.30 -8.93
C ILE A 292 1.04 9.50 -9.00
N ILE A 293 0.50 10.71 -9.23
CA ILE A 293 1.29 11.94 -9.24
C ILE A 293 2.06 12.10 -7.91
N TYR A 294 1.39 11.95 -6.78
CA TYR A 294 2.01 12.10 -5.46
C TYR A 294 3.11 11.07 -5.21
N GLY A 295 2.92 9.82 -5.63
CA GLY A 295 3.95 8.80 -5.56
C GLY A 295 5.21 9.17 -6.34
N HIS A 296 5.06 9.67 -7.56
CA HIS A 296 6.20 10.13 -8.36
C HIS A 296 6.87 11.40 -7.81
N LEU A 297 6.08 12.38 -7.35
CA LEU A 297 6.62 13.59 -6.72
C LEU A 297 7.41 13.25 -5.46
N ALA A 298 6.90 12.35 -4.61
CA ALA A 298 7.61 11.86 -3.43
C ALA A 298 8.93 11.18 -3.81
N ARG A 299 8.93 10.31 -4.82
CA ARG A 299 10.14 9.65 -5.32
C ARG A 299 11.18 10.66 -5.81
N LEU A 300 10.78 11.67 -6.57
CA LEU A 300 11.68 12.71 -7.07
C LEU A 300 12.26 13.56 -5.96
N ALA A 301 11.45 13.98 -4.99
CA ALA A 301 11.90 14.76 -3.84
C ALA A 301 12.93 13.96 -3.00
N ILE A 302 12.66 12.67 -2.74
CA ILE A 302 13.60 11.78 -2.07
C ILE A 302 14.93 11.71 -2.84
N TRP A 303 14.85 11.54 -4.17
CA TRP A 303 16.05 11.49 -5.03
C TRP A 303 16.91 12.75 -4.89
N ARG A 304 16.31 13.93 -4.94
CA ARG A 304 17.02 15.20 -4.85
C ARG A 304 17.62 15.46 -3.48
N LEU A 305 16.88 15.12 -2.43
CA LEU A 305 17.28 15.37 -1.05
C LEU A 305 18.32 14.37 -0.51
N ARG A 306 18.40 13.14 -1.06
CA ARG A 306 19.17 12.04 -0.48
C ARG A 306 20.63 12.34 -0.14
N ALA A 307 21.33 13.09 -1.01
CA ALA A 307 22.75 13.35 -0.87
C ALA A 307 23.08 14.39 0.21
N ALA A 308 22.15 15.31 0.47
CA ALA A 308 22.33 16.41 1.43
C ALA A 308 21.48 16.22 2.70
N TRP A 309 20.82 15.04 2.85
CA TRP A 309 19.92 14.83 3.97
C TRP A 309 20.61 14.75 5.31
N ASN A 310 20.19 15.62 6.23
CA ASN A 310 20.68 15.61 7.61
C ASN A 310 19.69 14.88 8.54
N LYS A 311 20.07 13.67 8.94
CA LYS A 311 19.25 12.81 9.81
C LYS A 311 19.09 13.33 11.24
N THR A 312 19.96 14.27 11.68
CA THR A 312 19.98 14.76 13.06
C THR A 312 19.08 15.98 13.31
N LEU A 313 18.52 16.56 12.25
CA LEU A 313 17.60 17.68 12.37
C LEU A 313 16.32 17.27 13.11
N PRO A 314 15.68 18.20 13.82
CA PRO A 314 14.34 18.01 14.38
C PRO A 314 13.31 17.70 13.30
N VAL A 315 12.30 16.90 13.63
CA VAL A 315 11.24 16.51 12.68
C VAL A 315 10.52 17.69 12.03
N PRO A 316 10.17 18.79 12.72
CA PRO A 316 9.54 19.94 12.08
C PRO A 316 10.40 20.58 10.98
N GLU A 317 11.72 20.65 11.17
CA GLU A 317 12.65 21.16 10.16
C GLU A 317 12.73 20.22 8.95
N LYS A 318 12.80 18.91 9.17
CA LYS A 318 12.78 17.88 8.12
C LYS A 318 11.52 17.98 7.27
N LEU A 319 10.36 18.13 7.90
CA LEU A 319 9.09 18.31 7.20
C LEU A 319 9.08 19.59 6.37
N THR A 320 9.66 20.68 6.89
CA THR A 320 9.79 21.95 6.16
C THR A 320 10.69 21.80 4.93
N ILE A 321 11.82 21.08 5.04
CA ILE A 321 12.74 20.82 3.92
C ILE A 321 12.02 20.02 2.81
N VAL A 322 11.30 18.95 3.19
CA VAL A 322 10.56 18.14 2.23
C VAL A 322 9.45 18.94 1.54
N ALA A 323 8.69 19.74 2.30
CA ALA A 323 7.66 20.61 1.75
C ALA A 323 8.25 21.66 0.78
N GLY A 324 9.42 22.23 1.13
CA GLY A 324 10.14 23.18 0.28
C GLY A 324 10.61 22.56 -1.03
N GLU A 325 11.14 21.33 -0.99
CA GLU A 325 11.55 20.60 -2.20
C GLU A 325 10.39 20.31 -3.13
N LEU A 326 9.24 19.86 -2.58
CA LEU A 326 8.02 19.63 -3.37
C LEU A 326 7.49 20.93 -4.00
N GLY A 327 7.62 22.07 -3.32
CA GLY A 327 7.22 23.37 -3.85
C GLY A 327 8.12 23.86 -5.00
N GLN A 328 9.35 23.34 -5.13
CA GLN A 328 10.28 23.64 -6.21
C GLN A 328 10.19 22.64 -7.38
N GLY A 329 9.50 21.53 -7.19
CA GLY A 329 9.29 20.49 -8.18
C GLY A 329 8.25 20.85 -9.24
N PRO A 330 7.92 19.91 -10.14
CA PRO A 330 6.84 20.07 -11.09
C PRO A 330 5.53 20.37 -10.38
N ALA A 331 4.92 21.52 -10.68
CA ALA A 331 3.66 21.92 -10.04
C ALA A 331 2.53 20.96 -10.43
N LEU A 332 1.76 20.50 -9.45
CA LEU A 332 0.66 19.55 -9.63
C LEU A 332 -0.30 19.97 -10.75
N GLU A 333 -0.71 21.25 -10.75
CA GLU A 333 -1.64 21.79 -11.74
C GLU A 333 -1.04 21.79 -13.16
N SER A 334 0.28 21.94 -13.30
CA SER A 334 0.96 21.86 -14.59
C SER A 334 0.99 20.42 -15.10
N VAL A 335 1.24 19.45 -14.24
CA VAL A 335 1.18 18.01 -14.59
C VAL A 335 -0.24 17.61 -14.95
N GLU A 336 -1.25 18.00 -14.16
CA GLU A 336 -2.67 17.73 -14.45
C GLU A 336 -3.10 18.35 -15.79
N ARG A 337 -2.60 19.54 -16.16
CA ARG A 337 -2.88 20.16 -17.47
C ARG A 337 -2.28 19.39 -18.63
N HIS A 338 -1.06 18.90 -18.52
CA HIS A 338 -0.45 18.08 -19.56
C HIS A 338 -1.18 16.75 -19.75
N LEU A 339 -1.59 16.11 -18.65
CA LEU A 339 -2.40 14.89 -18.72
C LEU A 339 -3.78 15.15 -19.36
N ALA A 340 -4.42 16.30 -19.10
CA ALA A 340 -5.69 16.68 -19.69
C ALA A 340 -5.58 17.06 -21.18
N GLY A 341 -4.47 17.67 -21.59
CA GLY A 341 -4.21 18.04 -22.99
C GLY A 341 -4.03 16.83 -23.91
N ASP A 342 -3.46 15.76 -23.42
CA ASP A 342 -3.30 14.50 -24.17
C ASP A 342 -4.62 13.73 -24.36
N VAL A 343 -5.62 13.97 -23.51
CA VAL A 343 -6.96 13.34 -23.64
C VAL A 343 -7.75 13.91 -24.84
N THR A 344 -7.39 15.09 -25.35
CA THR A 344 -8.05 15.72 -26.50
C THR A 344 -7.48 15.30 -27.86
N GLN A 345 -6.33 14.64 -27.89
CA GLN A 345 -5.79 14.05 -29.15
C GLN A 345 -5.94 12.52 -29.08
N ALA A 346 -6.91 12.02 -29.82
CA ALA A 346 -7.38 10.64 -29.84
C ALA A 346 -6.27 9.57 -29.81
N PRO A 347 -6.28 8.65 -28.81
CA PRO A 347 -5.32 7.56 -28.71
C PRO A 347 -5.50 6.45 -29.76
N LEU A 348 -6.55 6.50 -30.56
CA LEU A 348 -6.92 5.43 -31.50
C LEU A 348 -5.94 5.22 -32.68
N LEU A 349 -5.09 6.17 -33.00
CA LEU A 349 -4.14 6.03 -34.09
C LEU A 349 -2.77 5.45 -33.70
N ARG A 350 -2.36 5.56 -32.43
CA ARG A 350 -1.10 4.94 -31.95
C ARG A 350 -1.21 3.45 -31.67
N TYR A 351 -2.39 2.97 -31.31
CA TYR A 351 -2.62 1.55 -31.03
C TYR A 351 -2.51 0.63 -32.24
N ALA A 352 -2.76 1.16 -33.45
CA ALA A 352 -2.63 0.40 -34.69
C ALA A 352 -1.17 0.22 -35.14
N GLN A 353 -0.27 1.12 -34.75
CA GLN A 353 1.15 1.08 -35.18
C GLN A 353 2.03 0.23 -34.26
N ILE A 354 1.64 0.05 -32.98
CA ILE A 354 2.45 -0.74 -32.01
C ILE A 354 2.30 -2.25 -32.22
N ARG A 355 1.37 -2.72 -33.05
CA ARG A 355 1.10 -4.15 -33.27
C ARG A 355 1.96 -4.82 -34.33
N GLU A 356 2.76 -4.09 -35.08
CA GLU A 356 3.57 -4.62 -36.19
C GLU A 356 5.08 -4.42 -36.03
N GLU A 357 5.58 -3.78 -34.99
CA GLU A 357 7.01 -3.63 -34.75
C GLU A 357 7.44 -4.51 -33.55
N GLU A 358 8.55 -5.18 -33.75
CA GLU A 358 9.24 -6.20 -32.96
C GLU A 358 9.22 -6.00 -31.44
N PRO A 359 9.48 -7.05 -30.63
CA PRO A 359 9.49 -6.95 -29.18
C PRO A 359 10.46 -5.85 -28.76
N PHE A 360 9.92 -4.86 -28.08
CA PHE A 360 10.60 -3.69 -27.53
C PHE A 360 11.75 -4.13 -26.60
N TYR A 361 12.88 -4.47 -27.16
CA TYR A 361 14.17 -4.36 -26.51
C TYR A 361 14.57 -2.90 -26.66
N GLY A 362 14.20 -2.12 -25.65
CA GLY A 362 14.34 -0.68 -25.65
C GLY A 362 15.78 -0.25 -25.87
N GLU A 363 15.92 0.95 -26.40
CA GLU A 363 17.08 1.79 -26.20
C GLU A 363 17.58 1.59 -24.76
N GLN A 364 18.87 1.30 -24.61
CA GLN A 364 19.48 1.17 -23.27
C GLN A 364 19.24 2.48 -22.55
N ASP A 365 18.21 2.49 -21.69
CA ASP A 365 18.01 3.62 -20.78
C ASP A 365 19.30 3.77 -19.97
N ASP A 366 19.96 4.92 -20.08
CA ASP A 366 21.09 5.26 -19.22
C ASP A 366 20.63 5.13 -17.76
N GLU A 367 21.28 4.26 -17.00
CA GLU A 367 20.99 4.03 -15.59
C GLU A 367 21.90 4.88 -14.71
N ILE A 368 21.34 5.40 -13.62
CA ILE A 368 22.09 6.18 -12.63
C ILE A 368 22.16 5.37 -11.33
N SER A 369 23.40 5.10 -10.87
CA SER A 369 23.66 4.44 -9.59
C SER A 369 23.42 5.37 -8.40
N PHE A 370 23.02 4.79 -7.28
CA PHE A 370 22.86 5.50 -5.99
C PHE A 370 23.22 4.61 -4.80
#